data_9e0935d8f0d3ac41bc4531f99390f9e1
#
_entry.id   9e0935d8f0d3ac41bc4531f99390f9e1
#
_cell.length_a   1.000
_cell.length_b   1.000
_cell.length_c   1.000
_cell.angle_alpha   90.00
_cell.angle_beta   90.00
_cell.angle_gamma   90.00
#
_symmetry.space_group_name_H-M   'P 1'
#
loop_
_entity.id
_entity.type
_entity.pdbx_description
1 polymer ?
#
loop_
_entity_poly.entity_id
_entity_poly.type
_entity_poly.pdbx_seq_one_letter_code
_entity_poly.pdbx_strand_id
1 'polypeptide(L)'
;MKKKINELKNWDNKTWLSSFAYINSFNTFLLNKKKLNKNSQILDIGCGRGKIFGFLSRKLKLINKPIGIDPVVHKDVDRSIDFKNEDVFKFFKTNQIKFDLIIIKQTLHFFNNDKRSKLIKICKNNLKKNGMLIIFSLNTLNNKIPCFKLMKQKLNRGLERDSRMIKSTCKILKDNKIDKFTFKVSITKNKYIQMLKQRYISCLVNLNKDQIKKGIKEIKDNYPNKMIFDDVLICIKYKN
;
A
#
# COMPACT_ATOMS: atom_id res chain seq x y z
N MET A 1 16.79 6.51 -8.66
CA MET A 1 15.75 5.72 -7.96
C MET A 1 15.99 5.61 -6.46
N LYS A 2 17.18 5.28 -5.95
CA LYS A 2 17.49 5.19 -4.50
C LYS A 2 17.15 6.45 -3.67
N LYS A 3 17.41 7.67 -4.19
CA LYS A 3 17.12 8.94 -3.50
C LYS A 3 15.62 9.15 -3.23
N LYS A 4 14.73 8.76 -4.17
CA LYS A 4 13.26 8.86 -4.02
C LYS A 4 12.67 7.89 -3.00
N ILE A 5 13.26 6.72 -2.82
CA ILE A 5 12.78 5.69 -1.90
C ILE A 5 13.05 6.11 -0.45
N ASN A 6 14.22 6.68 -0.17
CA ASN A 6 14.57 7.18 1.18
C ASN A 6 13.69 8.35 1.66
N GLU A 7 13.11 9.14 0.73
CA GLU A 7 12.18 10.23 1.07
C GLU A 7 10.81 9.72 1.53
N LEU A 8 10.48 8.44 1.31
CA LEU A 8 9.26 7.79 1.77
C LEU A 8 9.39 7.14 3.16
N LYS A 9 10.53 7.31 3.84
CA LYS A 9 10.73 6.77 5.18
C LYS A 9 9.66 7.27 6.15
N ASN A 10 8.95 6.34 6.79
CA ASN A 10 7.86 6.62 7.75
C ASN A 10 6.73 7.53 7.19
N TRP A 11 6.52 7.54 5.88
CA TRP A 11 5.54 8.41 5.21
C TRP A 11 4.10 8.23 5.71
N ASP A 12 3.75 7.03 6.15
CA ASP A 12 2.43 6.68 6.69
C ASP A 12 2.24 7.12 8.15
N ASN A 13 3.33 7.56 8.82
CA ASN A 13 3.28 7.94 10.22
C ASN A 13 2.34 9.15 10.42
N LYS A 14 1.48 9.08 11.45
CA LYS A 14 0.47 10.11 11.77
C LYS A 14 -0.59 10.35 10.67
N THR A 15 -0.68 9.47 9.67
CA THR A 15 -1.78 9.50 8.68
C THR A 15 -2.95 8.62 9.13
N TRP A 16 -4.06 8.64 8.39
CA TRP A 16 -5.16 7.67 8.62
C TRP A 16 -4.72 6.23 8.35
N LEU A 17 -3.76 6.01 7.44
CA LEU A 17 -3.25 4.69 7.05
C LEU A 17 -2.59 3.92 8.20
N SER A 18 -2.11 4.64 9.23
CA SER A 18 -1.55 4.06 10.46
C SER A 18 -2.51 4.06 11.65
N SER A 19 -3.76 4.51 11.45
CA SER A 19 -4.76 4.47 12.52
C SER A 19 -5.25 3.05 12.78
N PHE A 20 -5.60 2.75 14.03
CA PHE A 20 -6.20 1.47 14.43
C PHE A 20 -7.45 1.16 13.59
N ALA A 21 -8.32 2.15 13.38
CA ALA A 21 -9.55 1.99 12.60
C ALA A 21 -9.28 1.54 11.16
N TYR A 22 -8.29 2.17 10.48
CA TYR A 22 -7.90 1.76 9.12
C TYR A 22 -7.31 0.35 9.10
N ILE A 23 -6.36 0.08 10.00
CA ILE A 23 -5.68 -1.23 10.06
C ILE A 23 -6.69 -2.34 10.34
N ASN A 24 -7.60 -2.15 11.29
CA ASN A 24 -8.62 -3.13 11.61
C ASN A 24 -9.61 -3.33 10.45
N SER A 25 -10.10 -2.25 9.81
CA SER A 25 -10.98 -2.30 8.64
C SER A 25 -10.31 -3.04 7.48
N PHE A 26 -9.04 -2.74 7.20
CA PHE A 26 -8.28 -3.40 6.13
C PHE A 26 -8.09 -4.90 6.41
N ASN A 27 -7.76 -5.27 7.64
CA ASN A 27 -7.62 -6.68 8.02
C ASN A 27 -8.95 -7.42 7.98
N THR A 28 -10.06 -6.80 8.38
CA THR A 28 -11.40 -7.37 8.24
C THR A 28 -11.73 -7.63 6.77
N PHE A 29 -11.44 -6.67 5.89
CA PHE A 29 -11.59 -6.85 4.45
C PHE A 29 -10.74 -8.02 3.93
N LEU A 30 -9.48 -8.13 4.32
CA LEU A 30 -8.60 -9.24 3.92
C LEU A 30 -9.14 -10.60 4.36
N LEU A 31 -9.57 -10.72 5.61
CA LEU A 31 -10.10 -11.98 6.17
C LEU A 31 -11.39 -12.42 5.49
N ASN A 32 -12.21 -11.49 5.02
CA ASN A 32 -13.38 -11.78 4.19
C ASN A 32 -13.02 -12.29 2.77
N LYS A 33 -11.80 -12.00 2.28
CA LYS A 33 -11.33 -12.47 0.96
C LYS A 33 -10.58 -13.79 1.05
N LYS A 34 -9.87 -14.01 2.15
CA LYS A 34 -9.04 -15.19 2.38
C LYS A 34 -9.17 -15.66 3.82
N LYS A 35 -9.69 -16.87 4.02
CA LYS A 35 -9.64 -17.53 5.34
C LYS A 35 -8.18 -17.80 5.69
N LEU A 36 -7.74 -17.28 6.82
CA LEU A 36 -6.43 -17.48 7.41
C LEU A 36 -6.59 -18.05 8.81
N ASN A 37 -5.63 -18.83 9.26
CA ASN A 37 -5.57 -19.42 10.59
C ASN A 37 -4.16 -19.27 11.18
N LYS A 38 -3.95 -19.77 12.41
CA LYS A 38 -2.68 -19.66 13.13
C LYS A 38 -1.45 -20.23 12.39
N ASN A 39 -1.63 -21.15 11.45
CA ASN A 39 -0.56 -21.80 10.65
C ASN A 39 -0.31 -21.10 9.30
N SER A 40 -1.04 -20.05 8.98
CA SER A 40 -0.93 -19.38 7.67
C SER A 40 0.41 -18.72 7.49
N GLN A 41 1.04 -18.95 6.33
CA GLN A 41 2.27 -18.27 5.88
C GLN A 41 1.90 -17.05 5.05
N ILE A 42 2.38 -15.88 5.46
CA ILE A 42 2.02 -14.60 4.84
C ILE A 42 3.27 -13.86 4.43
N LEU A 43 3.26 -13.28 3.21
CA LEU A 43 4.29 -12.41 2.69
C LEU A 43 3.70 -11.04 2.35
N ASP A 44 4.30 -9.97 2.85
CA ASP A 44 3.97 -8.57 2.56
C ASP A 44 5.12 -7.90 1.81
N ILE A 45 4.93 -7.61 0.52
CA ILE A 45 5.94 -7.01 -0.35
C ILE A 45 5.76 -5.49 -0.38
N GLY A 46 6.78 -4.75 0.10
CA GLY A 46 6.71 -3.31 0.35
C GLY A 46 5.94 -3.02 1.63
N CYS A 47 6.27 -3.76 2.68
CA CYS A 47 5.52 -3.77 3.94
C CYS A 47 5.60 -2.45 4.73
N GLY A 48 6.56 -1.56 4.39
CA GLY A 48 6.83 -0.38 5.17
C GLY A 48 7.14 -0.73 6.63
N ARG A 49 6.37 -0.18 7.57
CA ARG A 49 6.52 -0.48 9.01
C ARG A 49 5.84 -1.79 9.46
N GLY A 50 5.19 -2.52 8.56
CA GLY A 50 4.54 -3.81 8.83
C GLY A 50 3.35 -3.77 9.78
N LYS A 51 2.76 -2.59 10.05
CA LYS A 51 1.68 -2.41 11.05
C LYS A 51 0.43 -3.21 10.74
N ILE A 52 0.08 -3.36 9.46
CA ILE A 52 -1.11 -4.12 9.02
C ILE A 52 -0.97 -5.59 9.42
N PHE A 53 0.14 -6.22 9.02
CA PHE A 53 0.33 -7.65 9.26
C PHE A 53 0.85 -7.95 10.66
N GLY A 54 1.49 -7.02 11.34
CA GLY A 54 1.79 -7.12 12.76
C GLY A 54 0.51 -7.17 13.60
N PHE A 55 -0.48 -6.33 13.28
CA PHE A 55 -1.80 -6.40 13.90
C PHE A 55 -2.50 -7.73 13.60
N LEU A 56 -2.50 -8.18 12.32
CA LEU A 56 -3.10 -9.44 11.92
C LEU A 56 -2.45 -10.64 12.62
N SER A 57 -1.13 -10.63 12.76
CA SER A 57 -0.37 -11.67 13.46
C SER A 57 -0.84 -11.84 14.90
N ARG A 58 -0.97 -10.74 15.62
CA ARG A 58 -1.48 -10.77 17.01
C ARG A 58 -2.95 -11.22 17.07
N LYS A 59 -3.80 -10.71 16.16
CA LYS A 59 -5.23 -11.04 16.11
C LYS A 59 -5.48 -12.53 15.87
N LEU A 60 -4.72 -13.15 14.97
CA LEU A 60 -4.86 -14.57 14.61
C LEU A 60 -3.95 -15.49 15.43
N LYS A 61 -3.11 -14.94 16.32
CA LYS A 61 -2.08 -15.67 17.07
C LYS A 61 -1.24 -16.55 16.13
N LEU A 62 -0.71 -15.92 15.04
CA LEU A 62 0.07 -16.66 14.05
C LEU A 62 1.30 -17.30 14.68
N ILE A 63 1.51 -18.58 14.43
CA ILE A 63 2.70 -19.33 14.89
C ILE A 63 3.94 -18.82 14.14
N ASN A 64 3.82 -18.64 12.82
CA ASN A 64 4.87 -18.04 12.01
C ASN A 64 4.57 -16.57 11.82
N LYS A 65 5.52 -15.71 12.19
CA LYS A 65 5.40 -14.27 11.92
C LYS A 65 5.27 -14.03 10.43
N PRO A 66 4.37 -13.13 9.97
CA PRO A 66 4.35 -12.69 8.58
C PRO A 66 5.73 -12.16 8.16
N ILE A 67 6.20 -12.55 6.99
CA ILE A 67 7.43 -12.00 6.42
C ILE A 67 7.07 -10.67 5.74
N GLY A 68 7.74 -9.60 6.14
CA GLY A 68 7.61 -8.28 5.53
C GLY A 68 8.89 -7.87 4.84
N ILE A 69 8.84 -7.57 3.53
CA ILE A 69 9.99 -7.14 2.74
C ILE A 69 9.86 -5.66 2.40
N ASP A 70 10.89 -4.88 2.73
CA ASP A 70 10.99 -3.49 2.27
C ASP A 70 12.47 -3.09 2.10
N PRO A 71 12.86 -2.45 0.98
CA PRO A 71 14.23 -1.98 0.78
C PRO A 71 14.58 -0.76 1.63
N VAL A 72 13.61 -0.17 2.34
CA VAL A 72 13.80 0.99 3.22
C VAL A 72 13.70 0.56 4.67
N VAL A 73 14.70 0.93 5.47
CA VAL A 73 14.64 0.75 6.92
C VAL A 73 13.75 1.85 7.51
N HIS A 74 12.61 1.45 8.04
CA HIS A 74 11.68 2.32 8.75
C HIS A 74 11.96 2.35 10.25
N LYS A 75 11.61 3.47 10.92
CA LYS A 75 11.50 3.50 12.38
C LYS A 75 10.22 2.78 12.81
N ASP A 76 10.21 2.20 13.98
CA ASP A 76 9.03 1.59 14.61
C ASP A 76 8.39 0.47 13.77
N VAL A 77 9.21 -0.37 13.12
CA VAL A 77 8.76 -1.60 12.48
C VAL A 77 8.05 -2.47 13.53
N ASP A 78 6.94 -3.07 13.16
CA ASP A 78 6.16 -3.91 14.07
C ASP A 78 6.94 -5.20 14.41
N ARG A 79 7.10 -5.48 15.71
CA ARG A 79 7.86 -6.64 16.21
C ARG A 79 7.16 -7.98 15.96
N SER A 80 5.88 -7.95 15.56
CA SER A 80 5.09 -9.16 15.26
C SER A 80 5.22 -9.62 13.81
N ILE A 81 6.12 -9.00 13.02
CA ILE A 81 6.52 -9.48 11.69
C ILE A 81 8.01 -9.85 11.67
N ASP A 82 8.39 -10.71 10.74
CA ASP A 82 9.78 -10.97 10.37
C ASP A 82 10.16 -10.01 9.24
N PHE A 83 10.79 -8.88 9.61
CA PHE A 83 11.13 -7.81 8.68
C PHE A 83 12.46 -8.12 7.97
N LYS A 84 12.44 -8.13 6.64
CA LYS A 84 13.60 -8.30 5.77
C LYS A 84 13.90 -6.99 5.04
N ASN A 85 15.02 -6.34 5.39
CA ASN A 85 15.48 -5.15 4.70
C ASN A 85 16.25 -5.53 3.43
N GLU A 86 15.53 -5.91 2.39
CA GLU A 86 16.13 -6.32 1.13
C GLU A 86 15.23 -6.10 -0.09
N ASP A 87 15.81 -6.26 -1.27
CA ASP A 87 15.06 -6.27 -2.54
C ASP A 87 14.30 -7.59 -2.67
N VAL A 88 13.05 -7.51 -3.14
CA VAL A 88 12.17 -8.68 -3.26
C VAL A 88 12.69 -9.76 -4.20
N PHE A 89 13.43 -9.40 -5.24
CA PHE A 89 14.03 -10.38 -6.15
C PHE A 89 15.21 -11.10 -5.50
N LYS A 90 15.94 -10.42 -4.60
CA LYS A 90 16.99 -11.06 -3.79
C LYS A 90 16.37 -12.06 -2.81
N PHE A 91 15.32 -11.66 -2.09
CA PHE A 91 14.57 -12.55 -1.21
C PHE A 91 14.13 -13.84 -1.91
N PHE A 92 13.49 -13.73 -3.08
CA PHE A 92 12.99 -14.91 -3.80
C PHE A 92 14.09 -15.81 -4.41
N LYS A 93 15.35 -15.40 -4.44
CA LYS A 93 16.46 -16.27 -4.85
C LYS A 93 16.80 -17.34 -3.81
N THR A 94 16.59 -17.01 -2.53
CA THR A 94 16.93 -17.89 -1.39
C THR A 94 15.70 -18.44 -0.68
N ASN A 95 14.51 -17.90 -0.97
CA ASN A 95 13.28 -18.32 -0.33
C ASN A 95 12.80 -19.68 -0.83
N GLN A 96 12.53 -20.59 0.11
CA GLN A 96 11.95 -21.91 -0.15
C GLN A 96 10.50 -22.02 0.36
N ILE A 97 9.98 -20.97 1.00
CA ILE A 97 8.65 -20.98 1.62
C ILE A 97 7.58 -20.72 0.56
N LYS A 98 6.51 -21.52 0.60
CA LYS A 98 5.26 -21.24 -0.11
C LYS A 98 4.26 -20.54 0.82
N PHE A 99 3.49 -19.62 0.26
CA PHE A 99 2.63 -18.74 1.03
C PHE A 99 1.14 -19.03 0.84
N ASP A 100 0.38 -18.92 1.91
CA ASP A 100 -1.09 -18.92 1.87
C ASP A 100 -1.62 -17.58 1.35
N LEU A 101 -0.88 -16.49 1.61
CA LEU A 101 -1.21 -15.14 1.19
C LEU A 101 0.05 -14.36 0.86
N ILE A 102 0.09 -13.78 -0.35
CA ILE A 102 1.08 -12.77 -0.73
C ILE A 102 0.33 -11.46 -0.97
N ILE A 103 0.79 -10.37 -0.35
CA ILE A 103 0.22 -9.04 -0.52
C ILE A 103 1.24 -8.11 -1.16
N ILE A 104 0.76 -7.26 -2.08
CA ILE A 104 1.49 -6.11 -2.63
C ILE A 104 0.58 -4.89 -2.50
N LYS A 105 0.81 -4.05 -1.48
CA LYS A 105 -0.05 -2.88 -1.22
C LYS A 105 0.68 -1.59 -1.57
N GLN A 106 0.17 -0.89 -2.60
CA GLN A 106 0.70 0.41 -3.05
C GLN A 106 2.22 0.40 -3.33
N THR A 107 2.74 -0.73 -3.80
CA THR A 107 4.19 -0.94 -4.05
C THR A 107 4.47 -1.24 -5.50
N LEU A 108 3.51 -1.85 -6.23
CA LEU A 108 3.73 -2.34 -7.59
C LEU A 108 4.13 -1.23 -8.58
N HIS A 109 3.72 0.00 -8.33
CA HIS A 109 4.05 1.17 -9.17
C HIS A 109 5.53 1.60 -9.12
N PHE A 110 6.32 1.06 -8.20
CA PHE A 110 7.77 1.30 -8.16
C PHE A 110 8.56 0.43 -9.16
N PHE A 111 7.93 -0.59 -9.72
CA PHE A 111 8.54 -1.50 -10.69
C PHE A 111 8.21 -1.07 -12.13
N ASN A 112 9.19 -1.18 -13.04
CA ASN A 112 8.94 -1.08 -14.49
C ASN A 112 8.17 -2.33 -14.98
N ASN A 113 7.73 -2.34 -16.24
CA ASN A 113 6.86 -3.40 -16.77
C ASN A 113 7.49 -4.79 -16.66
N ASP A 114 8.79 -4.93 -16.99
CA ASP A 114 9.49 -6.23 -17.00
C ASP A 114 9.66 -6.78 -15.60
N LYS A 115 10.15 -5.94 -14.68
CA LYS A 115 10.29 -6.31 -13.27
C LYS A 115 8.93 -6.66 -12.63
N ARG A 116 7.87 -5.93 -12.98
CA ARG A 116 6.50 -6.18 -12.51
C ARG A 116 6.00 -7.54 -12.99
N SER A 117 6.13 -7.81 -14.29
CA SER A 117 5.74 -9.10 -14.88
C SER A 117 6.50 -10.25 -14.24
N LYS A 118 7.83 -10.08 -14.06
CA LYS A 118 8.68 -11.06 -13.37
C LYS A 118 8.22 -11.26 -11.92
N LEU A 119 7.98 -10.19 -11.16
CA LEU A 119 7.53 -10.26 -9.77
C LEU A 119 6.21 -11.02 -9.64
N ILE A 120 5.22 -10.70 -10.48
CA ILE A 120 3.91 -11.37 -10.46
C ILE A 120 4.06 -12.87 -10.73
N LYS A 121 4.87 -13.26 -11.73
CA LYS A 121 5.16 -14.68 -12.03
C LYS A 121 5.82 -15.38 -10.85
N ILE A 122 6.81 -14.75 -10.22
CA ILE A 122 7.48 -15.29 -9.03
C ILE A 122 6.48 -15.44 -7.88
N CYS A 123 5.63 -14.44 -7.63
CA CYS A 123 4.61 -14.54 -6.59
C CYS A 123 3.66 -15.71 -6.85
N LYS A 124 3.15 -15.88 -8.07
CA LYS A 124 2.31 -17.04 -8.43
C LYS A 124 2.97 -18.35 -8.09
N ASN A 125 4.24 -18.52 -8.50
CA ASN A 125 5.00 -19.77 -8.28
C ASN A 125 5.30 -20.02 -6.79
N ASN A 126 5.21 -19.00 -5.92
CA ASN A 126 5.44 -19.12 -4.49
C ASN A 126 4.14 -19.19 -3.67
N LEU A 127 2.98 -19.32 -4.29
CA LEU A 127 1.74 -19.63 -3.61
C LEU A 127 1.63 -21.13 -3.31
N LYS A 128 1.06 -21.47 -2.16
CA LYS A 128 0.57 -22.82 -1.87
C LYS A 128 -0.64 -23.15 -2.76
N LYS A 129 -1.02 -24.42 -2.84
CA LYS A 129 -2.33 -24.83 -3.36
C LYS A 129 -3.43 -24.05 -2.59
N ASN A 130 -4.34 -23.43 -3.32
CA ASN A 130 -5.33 -22.49 -2.77
C ASN A 130 -4.75 -21.22 -2.13
N GLY A 131 -3.47 -20.93 -2.28
CA GLY A 131 -2.86 -19.67 -1.88
C GLY A 131 -3.42 -18.50 -2.71
N MET A 132 -3.28 -17.28 -2.22
CA MET A 132 -3.82 -16.09 -2.87
C MET A 132 -2.77 -14.98 -2.98
N LEU A 133 -2.66 -14.37 -4.16
CA LEU A 133 -1.98 -13.11 -4.36
C LEU A 133 -3.02 -11.99 -4.39
N ILE A 134 -2.85 -10.97 -3.56
CA ILE A 134 -3.69 -9.78 -3.55
C ILE A 134 -2.83 -8.53 -3.78
N ILE A 135 -3.22 -7.73 -4.77
CA ILE A 135 -2.54 -6.49 -5.13
C ILE A 135 -3.48 -5.32 -4.90
N PHE A 136 -3.03 -4.32 -4.13
CA PHE A 136 -3.78 -3.10 -3.89
C PHE A 136 -3.12 -1.90 -4.56
N SER A 137 -3.91 -1.10 -5.26
CA SER A 137 -3.53 0.18 -5.86
C SER A 137 -4.57 1.23 -5.55
N LEU A 138 -4.21 2.51 -5.59
CA LEU A 138 -5.20 3.59 -5.49
C LEU A 138 -6.28 3.43 -6.57
N ASN A 139 -7.52 3.77 -6.20
CA ASN A 139 -8.59 3.87 -7.19
C ASN A 139 -8.25 4.95 -8.22
N THR A 140 -8.20 4.55 -9.49
CA THR A 140 -7.79 5.40 -10.60
C THR A 140 -8.92 6.25 -11.17
N LEU A 141 -10.16 5.95 -10.79
CA LEU A 141 -11.36 6.66 -11.23
C LEU A 141 -12.00 7.36 -10.02
N ASN A 142 -12.43 8.61 -10.22
CA ASN A 142 -13.17 9.37 -9.20
C ASN A 142 -12.48 9.40 -7.82
N ASN A 143 -11.17 9.59 -7.79
CA ASN A 143 -10.41 9.69 -6.54
C ASN A 143 -10.88 10.92 -5.74
N LYS A 144 -11.26 10.70 -4.46
CA LYS A 144 -11.85 11.72 -3.56
C LYS A 144 -10.85 12.34 -2.59
N ILE A 145 -9.57 12.01 -2.69
CA ILE A 145 -8.53 12.59 -1.82
C ILE A 145 -8.53 14.12 -2.02
N PRO A 146 -8.67 14.91 -0.95
CA PRO A 146 -8.62 16.36 -1.03
C PRO A 146 -7.28 16.84 -1.61
N CYS A 147 -7.32 17.71 -2.61
CA CYS A 147 -6.13 18.18 -3.32
C CYS A 147 -6.18 19.68 -3.61
N PHE A 148 -5.05 20.35 -3.42
CA PHE A 148 -4.83 21.63 -4.07
C PHE A 148 -4.49 21.45 -5.56
N LYS A 149 -4.60 22.48 -6.38
CA LYS A 149 -4.53 22.42 -7.85
C LYS A 149 -3.31 21.65 -8.37
N LEU A 150 -2.11 21.99 -7.93
CA LEU A 150 -0.88 21.33 -8.39
C LEU A 150 -0.80 19.87 -7.93
N MET A 151 -1.24 19.56 -6.70
CA MET A 151 -1.34 18.18 -6.21
C MET A 151 -2.29 17.36 -7.06
N LYS A 152 -3.48 17.89 -7.40
CA LYS A 152 -4.47 17.22 -8.24
C LYS A 152 -3.91 16.87 -9.62
N GLN A 153 -3.19 17.80 -10.26
CA GLN A 153 -2.54 17.55 -11.55
C GLN A 153 -1.52 16.40 -11.46
N LYS A 154 -0.66 16.41 -10.44
CA LYS A 154 0.35 15.34 -10.24
C LYS A 154 -0.28 14.01 -9.86
N LEU A 155 -1.32 14.02 -9.03
CA LEU A 155 -2.07 12.82 -8.65
C LEU A 155 -2.72 12.20 -9.89
N ASN A 156 -3.42 12.97 -10.72
CA ASN A 156 -4.07 12.47 -11.92
C ASN A 156 -3.09 11.79 -12.88
N ARG A 157 -1.92 12.40 -13.14
CA ARG A 157 -0.86 11.76 -13.95
C ARG A 157 -0.38 10.43 -13.36
N GLY A 158 -0.28 10.37 -12.02
CA GLY A 158 0.02 9.13 -11.30
C GLY A 158 -1.07 8.07 -11.49
N LEU A 159 -2.33 8.46 -11.34
CA LEU A 159 -3.48 7.57 -11.49
C LEU A 159 -3.66 7.04 -12.92
N GLU A 160 -3.38 7.84 -13.95
CA GLU A 160 -3.37 7.39 -15.35
C GLU A 160 -2.30 6.32 -15.59
N ARG A 161 -1.09 6.53 -15.08
CA ARG A 161 -0.02 5.52 -15.13
C ARG A 161 -0.44 4.25 -14.40
N ASP A 162 -1.04 4.38 -13.20
CA ASP A 162 -1.48 3.25 -12.39
C ASP A 162 -2.67 2.53 -13.04
N SER A 163 -3.54 3.21 -13.79
CA SER A 163 -4.59 2.59 -14.59
C SER A 163 -4.01 1.65 -15.65
N ARG A 164 -2.98 2.09 -16.39
CA ARG A 164 -2.28 1.23 -17.36
C ARG A 164 -1.58 0.04 -16.67
N MET A 165 -0.98 0.28 -15.50
CA MET A 165 -0.38 -0.76 -14.67
C MET A 165 -1.41 -1.81 -14.23
N ILE A 166 -2.57 -1.40 -13.74
CA ILE A 166 -3.64 -2.29 -13.33
C ILE A 166 -4.10 -3.16 -14.50
N LYS A 167 -4.37 -2.55 -15.67
CA LYS A 167 -4.76 -3.28 -16.88
C LYS A 167 -3.72 -4.33 -17.29
N SER A 168 -2.43 -3.98 -17.29
CA SER A 168 -1.35 -4.94 -17.61
C SER A 168 -1.23 -6.04 -16.56
N THR A 169 -1.41 -5.73 -15.28
CA THR A 169 -1.39 -6.69 -14.18
C THR A 169 -2.52 -7.72 -14.31
N CYS A 170 -3.74 -7.25 -14.62
CA CYS A 170 -4.88 -8.14 -14.87
C CYS A 170 -4.66 -9.08 -16.06
N LYS A 171 -4.01 -8.61 -17.13
CA LYS A 171 -3.64 -9.47 -18.28
C LYS A 171 -2.66 -10.59 -17.90
N ILE A 172 -1.68 -10.30 -17.01
CA ILE A 172 -0.71 -11.29 -16.52
C ILE A 172 -1.39 -12.31 -15.58
N LEU A 173 -2.32 -11.84 -14.76
CA LEU A 173 -3.07 -12.66 -13.80
C LEU A 173 -4.36 -13.23 -14.38
N LYS A 174 -4.37 -13.81 -15.56
CA LYS A 174 -5.54 -14.20 -16.37
C LYS A 174 -6.86 -14.39 -15.57
N ASP A 175 -6.91 -15.26 -14.56
CA ASP A 175 -8.09 -15.58 -13.74
C ASP A 175 -8.22 -14.69 -12.50
N ASN A 176 -8.03 -13.39 -12.67
CA ASN A 176 -8.13 -12.45 -11.56
C ASN A 176 -9.57 -12.00 -11.31
N LYS A 177 -9.84 -11.62 -10.05
CA LYS A 177 -11.07 -10.94 -9.63
C LYS A 177 -10.74 -9.57 -9.09
N ILE A 178 -11.53 -8.57 -9.46
CA ILE A 178 -11.34 -7.19 -9.00
C ILE A 178 -12.41 -6.85 -7.97
N ASP A 179 -11.95 -6.26 -6.87
CA ASP A 179 -12.77 -5.77 -5.78
C ASP A 179 -12.33 -4.35 -5.39
N LYS A 180 -13.03 -3.72 -4.45
CA LYS A 180 -12.63 -2.42 -3.88
C LYS A 180 -12.62 -2.51 -2.36
N PHE A 181 -11.56 -2.00 -1.76
CA PHE A 181 -11.53 -1.66 -0.34
C PHE A 181 -11.81 -0.18 -0.20
N THR A 182 -12.80 0.19 0.59
CA THR A 182 -13.17 1.58 0.85
C THR A 182 -13.07 1.86 2.35
N PHE A 183 -12.35 2.91 2.72
CA PHE A 183 -12.27 3.40 4.08
C PHE A 183 -12.71 4.86 4.13
N LYS A 184 -13.75 5.13 4.93
CA LYS A 184 -14.24 6.49 5.15
C LYS A 184 -13.30 7.24 6.09
N VAL A 185 -12.59 8.21 5.55
CA VAL A 185 -11.68 9.09 6.30
C VAL A 185 -12.47 10.27 6.86
N SER A 186 -12.29 10.53 8.16
CA SER A 186 -12.80 11.74 8.83
C SER A 186 -11.66 12.34 9.64
N ILE A 187 -11.14 13.49 9.21
CA ILE A 187 -10.00 14.17 9.83
C ILE A 187 -10.21 15.68 9.87
N THR A 188 -9.54 16.36 10.80
CA THR A 188 -9.53 17.82 10.83
C THR A 188 -8.64 18.39 9.71
N LYS A 189 -8.99 19.57 9.19
CA LYS A 189 -8.18 20.30 8.21
C LYS A 189 -6.73 20.51 8.70
N ASN A 190 -6.55 20.83 9.99
CA ASN A 190 -5.22 20.99 10.58
C ASN A 190 -4.39 19.70 10.52
N LYS A 191 -4.97 18.56 10.85
CA LYS A 191 -4.29 17.26 10.71
C LYS A 191 -3.92 16.96 9.26
N TYR A 192 -4.83 17.23 8.32
CA TYR A 192 -4.56 17.06 6.89
C TYR A 192 -3.41 17.97 6.42
N ILE A 193 -3.38 19.23 6.85
CA ILE A 193 -2.28 20.17 6.54
C ILE A 193 -0.93 19.62 7.07
N GLN A 194 -0.87 19.05 8.26
CA GLN A 194 0.36 18.43 8.77
C GLN A 194 0.82 17.27 7.88
N MET A 195 -0.11 16.46 7.39
CA MET A 195 0.20 15.38 6.45
C MET A 195 0.75 15.91 5.11
N LEU A 196 0.20 17.00 4.57
CA LEU A 196 0.72 17.66 3.37
C LEU A 196 2.16 18.15 3.58
N LYS A 197 2.46 18.76 4.75
CA LYS A 197 3.83 19.18 5.13
C LYS A 197 4.80 17.99 5.17
N GLN A 198 4.32 16.83 5.60
CA GLN A 198 5.11 15.58 5.68
C GLN A 198 5.17 14.82 4.34
N ARG A 199 4.54 15.36 3.27
CA ARG A 199 4.48 14.70 1.93
C ARG A 199 3.98 13.26 1.99
N TYR A 200 2.87 13.02 2.70
CA TYR A 200 2.31 11.70 2.99
C TYR A 200 1.96 10.84 1.76
N ILE A 201 1.97 11.38 0.58
CA ILE A 201 1.66 10.69 -0.68
C ILE A 201 2.70 11.03 -1.75
N SER A 202 3.04 10.07 -2.59
CA SER A 202 4.15 10.13 -3.55
C SER A 202 4.09 11.31 -4.53
N CYS A 203 2.90 11.80 -4.89
CA CYS A 203 2.75 12.96 -5.78
C CYS A 203 3.26 14.28 -5.16
N LEU A 204 3.48 14.32 -3.85
CA LEU A 204 4.00 15.50 -3.13
C LEU A 204 5.52 15.50 -2.97
N VAL A 205 6.19 14.36 -3.15
CA VAL A 205 7.63 14.18 -2.87
C VAL A 205 8.50 15.17 -3.65
N ASN A 206 8.17 15.43 -4.91
CA ASN A 206 8.94 16.32 -5.78
C ASN A 206 8.49 17.80 -5.72
N LEU A 207 7.59 18.16 -4.81
CA LEU A 207 7.19 19.56 -4.64
C LEU A 207 8.19 20.29 -3.74
N ASN A 208 8.59 21.51 -4.09
CA ASN A 208 9.41 22.34 -3.22
C ASN A 208 8.59 22.94 -2.05
N LYS A 209 9.27 23.58 -1.09
CA LYS A 209 8.63 24.16 0.10
C LYS A 209 7.57 25.20 -0.24
N ASP A 210 7.82 26.05 -1.25
CA ASP A 210 6.90 27.13 -1.63
C ASP A 210 5.64 26.58 -2.32
N GLN A 211 5.79 25.55 -3.16
CA GLN A 211 4.66 24.86 -3.77
C GLN A 211 3.76 24.20 -2.72
N ILE A 212 4.35 23.58 -1.69
CA ILE A 212 3.58 23.03 -0.56
C ILE A 212 2.91 24.17 0.24
N LYS A 213 3.61 25.27 0.51
CA LYS A 213 3.05 26.43 1.23
C LYS A 213 1.86 27.06 0.50
N LYS A 214 1.99 27.29 -0.83
CA LYS A 214 0.88 27.77 -1.68
C LYS A 214 -0.29 26.79 -1.67
N GLY A 215 -0.03 25.49 -1.85
CA GLY A 215 -1.08 24.46 -1.81
C GLY A 215 -1.78 24.37 -0.46
N ILE A 216 -1.07 24.56 0.66
CA ILE A 216 -1.68 24.60 2.00
C ILE A 216 -2.63 25.81 2.13
N LYS A 217 -2.29 26.96 1.53
CA LYS A 217 -3.19 28.12 1.48
C LYS A 217 -4.48 27.76 0.75
N GLU A 218 -4.38 27.16 -0.45
CA GLU A 218 -5.57 26.69 -1.19
C GLU A 218 -6.43 25.70 -0.37
N ILE A 219 -5.81 24.78 0.39
CA ILE A 219 -6.56 23.87 1.26
C ILE A 219 -7.28 24.62 2.40
N LYS A 220 -6.64 25.62 3.01
CA LYS A 220 -7.25 26.44 4.06
C LYS A 220 -8.48 27.19 3.56
N ASP A 221 -8.38 27.76 2.35
CA ASP A 221 -9.38 28.63 1.76
C ASP A 221 -10.59 27.82 1.21
N ASN A 222 -10.34 26.62 0.62
CA ASN A 222 -11.35 25.92 -0.17
C ASN A 222 -11.95 24.67 0.52
N TYR A 223 -11.45 24.26 1.68
CA TYR A 223 -11.96 23.05 2.35
C TYR A 223 -12.52 23.33 3.75
N PRO A 224 -13.54 22.57 4.19
CA PRO A 224 -14.13 22.73 5.52
C PRO A 224 -13.17 22.28 6.64
N ASN A 225 -13.43 22.71 7.88
CA ASN A 225 -12.59 22.33 9.03
C ASN A 225 -12.59 20.83 9.32
N LYS A 226 -13.69 20.14 9.06
CA LYS A 226 -13.81 18.68 9.09
C LYS A 226 -13.86 18.15 7.67
N MET A 227 -12.87 17.36 7.29
CA MET A 227 -12.73 16.77 5.96
C MET A 227 -13.19 15.32 6.00
N ILE A 228 -14.14 14.99 5.15
CA ILE A 228 -14.69 13.64 5.02
C ILE A 228 -14.54 13.21 3.55
N PHE A 229 -13.91 12.07 3.31
CA PHE A 229 -13.73 11.51 1.98
C PHE A 229 -13.47 9.99 2.06
N ASP A 230 -13.64 9.32 0.94
CA ASP A 230 -13.35 7.90 0.84
C ASP A 230 -11.92 7.68 0.31
N ASP A 231 -11.12 6.91 1.07
CA ASP A 231 -9.87 6.31 0.60
C ASP A 231 -10.19 4.96 -0.01
N VAL A 232 -10.10 4.88 -1.34
CA VAL A 232 -10.52 3.69 -2.09
C VAL A 232 -9.31 3.03 -2.75
N LEU A 233 -9.11 1.74 -2.48
CA LEU A 233 -8.12 0.91 -3.15
C LEU A 233 -8.81 -0.10 -4.07
N ILE A 234 -8.30 -0.22 -5.30
CA ILE A 234 -8.60 -1.35 -6.18
C ILE A 234 -7.84 -2.57 -5.63
N CYS A 235 -8.55 -3.67 -5.52
CA CYS A 235 -8.04 -4.94 -5.01
C CYS A 235 -8.09 -5.99 -6.13
N ILE A 236 -6.94 -6.37 -6.69
CA ILE A 236 -6.80 -7.43 -7.70
C ILE A 236 -6.43 -8.72 -6.96
N LYS A 237 -7.26 -9.75 -7.12
CA LYS A 237 -7.10 -11.05 -6.46
C LYS A 237 -6.82 -12.14 -7.50
N TYR A 238 -5.81 -12.96 -7.23
CA TYR A 238 -5.52 -14.19 -7.96
C TYR A 238 -5.44 -15.34 -6.97
N LYS A 239 -6.10 -16.45 -7.26
CA LYS A 239 -6.06 -17.69 -6.48
C LYS A 239 -5.32 -18.77 -7.27
N ASN A 240 -4.36 -19.43 -6.61
CA ASN A 240 -3.63 -20.56 -7.18
C ASN A 240 -4.44 -21.85 -7.08
#